data_cba450710c61a7acfdeb02a8c5e79828
#
_entry.id   cba450710c61a7acfdeb02a8c5e79828
#
_cell.length_a   1.000
_cell.length_b   1.000
_cell.length_c   1.000
_cell.angle_alpha   90.00
_cell.angle_beta   90.00
_cell.angle_gamma   90.00
#
_symmetry.space_group_name_H-M   'P 1'
#
loop_
_entity.id
_entity.type
_entity.pdbx_description
1 polymer ?
#
loop_
_entity_poly.entity_id
_entity_poly.type
_entity_poly.pdbx_seq_one_letter_code
_entity_poly.pdbx_strand_id
1 'polypeptide(L)'
;MHKSSKAFSFISLLFAALTVLFISCSQNTPELYSTDYSVIFDYADEQTPPVARLSIFAASESDVRRYQRIKIKAVESDYYWDTEQLSKLETEDNQWAGCTNIVPPKDEKLPVGTYEVTYFNADEKEYSLTIDVRYDIDFYDVLLPALPDFMSEKRGVEKIAIYDKEHILIYFGDRTQELRTTRDIWNKYRDASTYQVIWYTINRNVICITPEKPVTPEADTTQEQE
;
A
#
# COMPACT_ATOMS: atom_id res chain seq x y z
N MET A 1 48.25 -33.08 -46.44
CA MET A 1 48.07 -32.04 -45.41
C MET A 1 46.72 -31.34 -45.62
N HIS A 2 45.60 -31.96 -45.26
CA HIS A 2 44.25 -31.37 -45.46
C HIS A 2 43.23 -31.62 -44.32
N LYS A 3 43.69 -32.03 -43.10
CA LYS A 3 42.83 -32.29 -41.98
C LYS A 3 42.70 -31.14 -40.96
N SER A 4 43.56 -30.13 -40.99
CA SER A 4 43.57 -29.03 -40.00
C SER A 4 42.55 -27.94 -40.25
N SER A 5 42.15 -27.71 -41.51
CA SER A 5 41.20 -26.60 -41.86
C SER A 5 39.77 -26.83 -41.38
N LYS A 6 39.31 -28.11 -41.37
CA LYS A 6 37.92 -28.41 -40.93
C LYS A 6 37.72 -28.30 -39.40
N ALA A 7 38.74 -28.59 -38.60
CA ALA A 7 38.67 -28.44 -37.15
C ALA A 7 38.64 -26.98 -36.73
N PHE A 8 39.38 -26.11 -37.41
CA PHE A 8 39.40 -24.68 -37.12
C PHE A 8 38.06 -24.01 -37.47
N SER A 9 37.42 -24.44 -38.57
CA SER A 9 36.10 -23.97 -38.98
C SER A 9 35.00 -24.37 -37.99
N PHE A 10 35.09 -25.58 -37.39
CA PHE A 10 34.12 -26.08 -36.42
C PHE A 10 34.23 -25.36 -35.07
N ILE A 11 35.45 -25.05 -34.63
CA ILE A 11 35.69 -24.27 -33.39
C ILE A 11 35.23 -22.86 -33.53
N SER A 12 35.43 -22.22 -34.68
CA SER A 12 34.93 -20.85 -34.96
C SER A 12 33.40 -20.76 -35.00
N LEU A 13 32.74 -21.81 -35.55
CA LEU A 13 31.28 -21.87 -35.58
C LEU A 13 30.71 -22.12 -34.17
N LEU A 14 31.37 -22.93 -33.35
CA LEU A 14 30.97 -23.17 -31.97
C LEU A 14 31.10 -21.93 -31.08
N PHE A 15 32.17 -21.14 -31.31
CA PHE A 15 32.39 -19.86 -30.61
C PHE A 15 31.35 -18.80 -31.01
N ALA A 16 30.99 -18.72 -32.29
CA ALA A 16 29.93 -17.82 -32.79
C ALA A 16 28.56 -18.24 -32.28
N ALA A 17 28.24 -19.51 -32.13
CA ALA A 17 27.01 -19.99 -31.53
C ALA A 17 26.94 -19.73 -30.03
N LEU A 18 28.07 -19.79 -29.31
CA LEU A 18 28.13 -19.48 -27.87
C LEU A 18 27.93 -18.00 -27.59
N THR A 19 28.45 -17.12 -28.45
CA THR A 19 28.25 -15.67 -28.29
C THR A 19 26.81 -15.23 -28.52
N VAL A 20 26.06 -15.91 -29.38
CA VAL A 20 24.62 -15.62 -29.59
C VAL A 20 23.76 -16.02 -28.39
N LEU A 21 24.17 -17.01 -27.59
CA LEU A 21 23.44 -17.41 -26.39
C LEU A 21 23.56 -16.39 -25.24
N PHE A 22 24.56 -15.52 -25.24
CA PHE A 22 24.73 -14.48 -24.22
C PHE A 22 23.97 -13.17 -24.54
N ILE A 23 23.43 -13.01 -25.74
CA ILE A 23 22.71 -11.78 -26.14
C ILE A 23 21.20 -11.90 -25.84
N SER A 24 20.72 -13.07 -25.44
CA SER A 24 19.28 -13.31 -25.17
C SER A 24 18.84 -13.04 -23.74
N CYS A 25 19.55 -12.20 -22.99
CA CYS A 25 18.91 -11.51 -21.87
C CYS A 25 18.15 -10.32 -22.42
N SER A 26 16.97 -10.57 -22.96
CA SER A 26 15.95 -9.55 -23.13
C SER A 26 15.68 -8.95 -21.76
N GLN A 27 16.35 -7.85 -21.45
CA GLN A 27 15.98 -6.97 -20.34
C GLN A 27 14.69 -6.29 -20.76
N ASN A 28 13.56 -7.01 -20.64
CA ASN A 28 12.29 -6.33 -20.64
C ASN A 28 12.30 -5.41 -19.43
N THR A 29 12.46 -4.13 -19.73
CA THR A 29 12.33 -3.06 -18.73
C THR A 29 10.93 -3.16 -18.17
N PRO A 30 10.79 -3.28 -16.84
CA PRO A 30 9.46 -3.28 -16.25
C PRO A 30 8.78 -1.96 -16.60
N GLU A 31 7.70 -2.02 -17.34
CA GLU A 31 6.89 -0.86 -17.67
C GLU A 31 5.87 -0.67 -16.57
N LEU A 32 5.90 0.51 -15.92
CA LEU A 32 4.88 0.91 -14.95
C LEU A 32 3.70 1.47 -15.73
N TYR A 33 2.53 0.87 -15.61
CA TYR A 33 1.37 1.23 -16.42
C TYR A 33 0.19 1.78 -15.60
N SER A 34 0.19 1.58 -14.31
CA SER A 34 -0.87 2.06 -13.42
C SER A 34 -0.32 2.45 -12.06
N THR A 35 -0.94 3.42 -11.45
CA THR A 35 -0.66 3.81 -10.07
C THR A 35 -1.95 3.87 -9.28
N ASP A 36 -1.84 3.50 -8.01
CA ASP A 36 -2.87 3.71 -7.01
C ASP A 36 -2.27 4.45 -5.82
N TYR A 37 -3.04 5.40 -5.25
CA TYR A 37 -2.63 6.11 -4.05
C TYR A 37 -3.80 6.27 -3.08
N SER A 38 -3.47 6.35 -1.81
CA SER A 38 -4.42 6.72 -0.75
C SER A 38 -3.74 7.60 0.29
N VAL A 39 -4.42 8.64 0.72
CA VAL A 39 -4.06 9.38 1.93
C VAL A 39 -4.72 8.68 3.10
N ILE A 40 -3.91 8.21 4.04
CA ILE A 40 -4.37 7.44 5.20
C ILE A 40 -4.30 8.34 6.42
N PHE A 41 -5.42 8.50 7.12
CA PHE A 41 -5.54 9.20 8.39
C PHE A 41 -5.61 8.18 9.52
N ASP A 42 -4.54 8.07 10.30
CA ASP A 42 -4.43 7.16 11.44
C ASP A 42 -4.87 7.88 12.72
N TYR A 43 -5.92 7.39 13.36
CA TYR A 43 -6.44 7.89 14.64
C TYR A 43 -5.81 7.11 15.79
N ALA A 44 -5.13 7.79 16.69
CA ALA A 44 -4.55 7.18 17.88
C ALA A 44 -5.56 7.04 19.03
N ASP A 45 -6.46 8.02 19.18
CA ASP A 45 -7.48 8.08 20.22
C ASP A 45 -8.66 9.01 19.82
N GLU A 46 -9.59 9.24 20.74
CA GLU A 46 -10.80 10.04 20.50
C GLU A 46 -10.56 11.56 20.56
N GLN A 47 -9.44 12.00 21.11
CA GLN A 47 -9.17 13.40 21.49
C GLN A 47 -8.07 14.03 20.64
N THR A 48 -7.22 13.20 20.06
CA THR A 48 -6.09 13.67 19.24
C THR A 48 -6.47 13.69 17.76
N PRO A 49 -6.18 14.77 17.02
CA PRO A 49 -6.32 14.80 15.58
C PRO A 49 -5.53 13.66 14.91
N PRO A 50 -6.00 13.14 13.77
CA PRO A 50 -5.32 12.05 13.09
C PRO A 50 -3.99 12.48 12.48
N VAL A 51 -3.08 11.53 12.33
CA VAL A 51 -1.83 11.71 11.59
C VAL A 51 -2.01 11.17 10.19
N ALA A 52 -1.65 11.99 9.19
CA ALA A 52 -1.76 11.56 7.80
C ALA A 52 -0.46 10.96 7.28
N ARG A 53 -0.59 9.94 6.45
CA ARG A 53 0.48 9.37 5.62
C ARG A 53 -0.03 9.06 4.22
N LEU A 54 0.86 9.08 3.25
CA LEU A 54 0.54 8.74 1.87
C LEU A 54 0.99 7.30 1.59
N SER A 55 0.11 6.55 0.95
CA SER A 55 0.36 5.23 0.38
C SER A 55 0.38 5.35 -1.13
N ILE A 56 1.43 4.85 -1.78
CA ILE A 56 1.56 4.85 -3.25
C ILE A 56 2.03 3.48 -3.70
N PHE A 57 1.34 2.93 -4.69
CA PHE A 57 1.72 1.68 -5.36
C PHE A 57 1.67 1.87 -6.87
N ALA A 58 2.62 1.25 -7.57
CA ALA A 58 2.60 1.17 -9.03
C ALA A 58 2.55 -0.29 -9.47
N ALA A 59 1.70 -0.55 -10.46
CA ALA A 59 1.59 -1.85 -11.10
C ALA A 59 2.58 -1.97 -12.25
N SER A 60 3.11 -3.17 -12.43
CA SER A 60 4.02 -3.53 -13.52
C SER A 60 3.61 -4.88 -14.10
N GLU A 61 3.76 -5.03 -15.42
CA GLU A 61 3.63 -6.33 -16.10
C GLU A 61 4.85 -7.25 -15.87
N SER A 62 5.93 -6.70 -15.35
CA SER A 62 7.15 -7.43 -15.08
C SER A 62 7.42 -7.55 -13.58
N ASP A 63 8.43 -8.34 -13.22
CA ASP A 63 8.79 -8.66 -11.85
C ASP A 63 9.11 -7.41 -11.01
N VAL A 64 8.14 -6.95 -10.21
CA VAL A 64 8.28 -5.81 -9.28
C VAL A 64 9.34 -6.05 -8.19
N ARG A 65 9.79 -7.30 -8.00
CA ARG A 65 10.87 -7.64 -7.05
C ARG A 65 12.20 -7.00 -7.45
N ARG A 66 12.33 -6.55 -8.70
CA ARG A 66 13.51 -5.83 -9.20
C ARG A 66 13.61 -4.40 -8.67
N TYR A 67 12.50 -3.77 -8.25
CA TYR A 67 12.55 -2.44 -7.65
C TYR A 67 13.10 -2.55 -6.23
N GLN A 68 14.07 -1.68 -5.92
CA GLN A 68 14.76 -1.66 -4.64
C GLN A 68 14.55 -0.36 -3.87
N ARG A 69 14.28 0.74 -4.57
CA ARG A 69 14.13 2.06 -3.97
C ARG A 69 13.03 2.84 -4.68
N ILE A 70 12.33 3.68 -3.92
CA ILE A 70 11.36 4.64 -4.44
C ILE A 70 11.71 6.04 -3.92
N LYS A 71 11.66 7.02 -4.81
CA LYS A 71 11.78 8.43 -4.50
C LYS A 71 10.50 9.13 -4.88
N ILE A 72 9.96 9.95 -3.99
CA ILE A 72 8.69 10.64 -4.14
C ILE A 72 8.92 12.11 -3.84
N LYS A 73 8.54 12.98 -4.78
CA LYS A 73 8.71 14.43 -4.68
C LYS A 73 7.36 15.12 -4.93
N ALA A 74 6.92 15.94 -3.98
CA ALA A 74 5.82 16.86 -4.20
C ALA A 74 6.32 18.05 -5.03
N VAL A 75 5.78 18.22 -6.24
CA VAL A 75 6.34 19.15 -7.25
C VAL A 75 6.23 20.61 -6.83
N GLU A 76 5.10 20.97 -6.18
CA GLU A 76 4.83 22.34 -5.73
C GLU A 76 5.38 22.64 -4.32
N SER A 77 6.20 21.73 -3.75
CA SER A 77 6.79 21.90 -2.42
C SER A 77 8.23 21.36 -2.39
N ASP A 78 8.96 21.69 -1.33
CA ASP A 78 10.32 21.18 -1.14
C ASP A 78 10.37 19.77 -0.54
N TYR A 79 9.20 19.12 -0.35
CA TYR A 79 9.15 17.80 0.27
C TYR A 79 9.51 16.70 -0.71
N TYR A 80 10.39 15.84 -0.26
CA TYR A 80 10.69 14.59 -0.93
C TYR A 80 10.89 13.47 0.10
N TRP A 81 10.59 12.25 -0.32
CA TRP A 81 10.83 11.02 0.43
C TRP A 81 11.68 10.09 -0.42
N ASP A 82 12.59 9.39 0.21
CA ASP A 82 13.46 8.42 -0.42
C ASP A 82 13.57 7.21 0.51
N THR A 83 13.21 6.01 0.02
CA THR A 83 13.19 4.81 0.84
C THR A 83 13.47 3.55 0.03
N GLU A 84 14.19 2.61 0.65
CA GLU A 84 14.41 1.25 0.16
C GLU A 84 13.39 0.25 0.73
N GLN A 85 12.51 0.70 1.64
CA GLN A 85 11.47 -0.13 2.25
C GLN A 85 10.24 -0.21 1.34
N LEU A 86 10.31 -1.04 0.31
CA LEU A 86 9.22 -1.29 -0.62
C LEU A 86 8.39 -2.50 -0.20
N SER A 87 7.07 -2.29 -0.11
CA SER A 87 6.09 -3.38 -0.08
C SER A 87 5.86 -3.89 -1.48
N LYS A 88 5.84 -5.21 -1.63
CA LYS A 88 5.60 -5.90 -2.90
C LYS A 88 4.39 -6.79 -2.75
N LEU A 89 3.40 -6.58 -3.60
CA LEU A 89 2.12 -7.27 -3.57
C LEU A 89 1.91 -7.96 -4.91
N GLU A 90 1.41 -9.18 -4.88
CA GLU A 90 1.05 -9.95 -6.05
C GLU A 90 -0.44 -10.28 -5.98
N THR A 91 -1.16 -9.94 -7.03
CA THR A 91 -2.57 -10.30 -7.25
C THR A 91 -2.66 -11.24 -8.43
N GLU A 92 -3.83 -11.79 -8.72
CA GLU A 92 -4.03 -12.69 -9.86
C GLU A 92 -3.62 -12.06 -11.20
N ASP A 93 -3.85 -10.74 -11.35
CA ASP A 93 -3.65 -10.04 -12.63
C ASP A 93 -2.39 -9.15 -12.65
N ASN A 94 -1.88 -8.73 -11.49
CA ASN A 94 -0.86 -7.68 -11.42
C ASN A 94 0.12 -7.89 -10.27
N GLN A 95 1.32 -7.36 -10.50
CA GLN A 95 2.32 -7.19 -9.45
C GLN A 95 2.46 -5.71 -9.12
N TRP A 96 2.48 -5.39 -7.83
CA TRP A 96 2.53 -4.04 -7.31
C TRP A 96 3.76 -3.83 -6.44
N ALA A 97 4.41 -2.67 -6.60
CA ALA A 97 5.45 -2.22 -5.69
C ALA A 97 5.12 -0.83 -5.17
N GLY A 98 5.37 -0.58 -3.91
CA GLY A 98 5.06 0.73 -3.32
C GLY A 98 5.48 0.89 -1.88
N CYS A 99 5.02 1.97 -1.28
CA CYS A 99 5.29 2.32 0.10
C CYS A 99 4.01 2.90 0.73
N THR A 100 3.74 2.55 1.98
CA THR A 100 2.54 3.01 2.73
C THR A 100 2.86 3.99 3.85
N ASN A 101 4.11 4.38 4.03
CA ASN A 101 4.55 5.17 5.18
C ASN A 101 5.29 6.44 4.75
N ILE A 102 4.71 7.18 3.80
CA ILE A 102 5.21 8.46 3.36
C ILE A 102 4.56 9.52 4.24
N VAL A 103 5.27 9.97 5.28
CA VAL A 103 4.76 10.91 6.28
C VAL A 103 5.37 12.29 6.09
N PRO A 104 4.59 13.38 6.28
CA PRO A 104 5.15 14.72 6.29
C PRO A 104 6.03 14.92 7.54
N PRO A 105 6.87 15.96 7.58
CA PRO A 105 7.51 16.38 8.79
C PRO A 105 6.51 16.60 9.93
N LYS A 106 7.02 16.50 11.17
CA LYS A 106 6.17 16.68 12.34
C LYS A 106 5.44 18.03 12.29
N ASP A 107 4.16 18.04 12.63
CA ASP A 107 3.27 19.19 12.66
C ASP A 107 2.98 19.82 11.28
N GLU A 108 3.32 19.13 10.20
CA GLU A 108 3.01 19.56 8.84
C GLU A 108 1.95 18.66 8.20
N LYS A 109 1.23 19.21 7.21
CA LYS A 109 0.22 18.47 6.44
C LYS A 109 0.84 17.94 5.15
N LEU A 110 0.39 16.80 4.68
CA LEU A 110 0.76 16.29 3.36
C LEU A 110 0.40 17.34 2.29
N PRO A 111 1.31 17.73 1.41
CA PRO A 111 0.95 18.62 0.30
C PRO A 111 -0.11 18.00 -0.60
N VAL A 112 -1.09 18.78 -1.01
CA VAL A 112 -1.98 18.45 -2.15
C VAL A 112 -1.31 18.91 -3.44
N GLY A 113 -1.55 18.21 -4.56
CA GLY A 113 -1.00 18.58 -5.85
C GLY A 113 -0.25 17.43 -6.53
N THR A 114 0.65 17.80 -7.42
CA THR A 114 1.38 16.87 -8.27
C THR A 114 2.57 16.24 -7.54
N TYR A 115 2.68 14.92 -7.63
CA TYR A 115 3.83 14.16 -7.13
C TYR A 115 4.52 13.44 -8.28
N GLU A 116 5.84 13.57 -8.33
CA GLU A 116 6.73 12.76 -9.17
C GLU A 116 7.19 11.55 -8.34
N VAL A 117 6.96 10.35 -8.87
CA VAL A 117 7.32 9.08 -8.23
C VAL A 117 8.30 8.35 -9.11
N THR A 118 9.50 8.12 -8.60
CA THR A 118 10.60 7.47 -9.32
C THR A 118 10.99 6.16 -8.63
N TYR A 119 10.89 5.07 -9.34
CA TYR A 119 11.35 3.75 -8.93
C TYR A 119 12.73 3.47 -9.48
N PHE A 120 13.58 2.85 -8.68
CA PHE A 120 14.93 2.43 -9.05
C PHE A 120 15.04 0.91 -8.96
N ASN A 121 15.60 0.29 -9.97
CA ASN A 121 15.94 -1.12 -9.92
C ASN A 121 17.37 -1.34 -9.40
N ALA A 122 17.82 -2.61 -9.32
CA ALA A 122 19.16 -2.96 -8.88
C ALA A 122 20.29 -2.39 -9.76
N ASP A 123 20.00 -2.03 -11.00
CA ASP A 123 20.96 -1.43 -11.96
C ASP A 123 20.89 0.10 -11.93
N GLU A 124 20.24 0.71 -10.94
CA GLU A 124 19.98 2.15 -10.80
C GLU A 124 19.24 2.77 -12.01
N LYS A 125 18.51 1.95 -12.78
CA LYS A 125 17.63 2.48 -13.81
C LYS A 125 16.38 3.06 -13.19
N GLU A 126 15.99 4.23 -13.71
CA GLU A 126 14.88 5.04 -13.22
C GLU A 126 13.62 4.80 -14.04
N TYR A 127 12.49 4.73 -13.34
CA TYR A 127 11.15 4.63 -13.90
C TYR A 127 10.26 5.63 -13.19
N SER A 128 9.94 6.73 -13.86
CA SER A 128 9.18 7.82 -13.27
C SER A 128 7.75 7.86 -13.78
N LEU A 129 6.85 8.25 -12.89
CA LEU A 129 5.45 8.51 -13.17
C LEU A 129 4.99 9.71 -12.34
N THR A 130 3.86 10.27 -12.71
CA THR A 130 3.29 11.44 -12.03
C THR A 130 1.89 11.07 -11.54
N ILE A 131 1.58 11.47 -10.31
CA ILE A 131 0.24 11.34 -9.71
C ILE A 131 -0.24 12.70 -9.21
N ASP A 132 -1.54 12.90 -9.15
CA ASP A 132 -2.17 14.10 -8.61
C ASP A 132 -2.88 13.73 -7.30
N VAL A 133 -2.25 14.04 -6.17
CA VAL A 133 -2.75 13.72 -4.83
C VAL A 133 -3.78 14.79 -4.43
N ARG A 134 -5.03 14.36 -4.26
CA ARG A 134 -6.14 15.21 -3.84
C ARG A 134 -6.91 14.59 -2.70
N TYR A 135 -7.14 15.39 -1.69
CA TYR A 135 -7.99 15.05 -0.55
C TYR A 135 -8.53 16.34 0.10
N ASP A 136 -9.56 16.20 0.91
CA ASP A 136 -10.10 17.31 1.67
C ASP A 136 -9.23 17.57 2.91
N ILE A 137 -8.70 18.79 3.03
CA ILE A 137 -7.81 19.16 4.13
C ILE A 137 -8.51 19.15 5.50
N ASP A 138 -9.84 19.22 5.52
CA ASP A 138 -10.65 19.21 6.74
C ASP A 138 -10.52 17.87 7.51
N PHE A 139 -10.06 16.78 6.86
CA PHE A 139 -9.79 15.53 7.55
C PHE A 139 -8.80 15.65 8.72
N TYR A 140 -7.89 16.63 8.68
CA TYR A 140 -6.96 16.88 9.78
C TYR A 140 -7.63 17.41 11.06
N ASP A 141 -8.79 18.01 10.93
CA ASP A 141 -9.49 18.68 12.03
C ASP A 141 -10.68 17.83 12.55
N VAL A 142 -10.92 16.65 11.94
CA VAL A 142 -11.99 15.72 12.34
C VAL A 142 -11.51 14.80 13.44
N LEU A 143 -12.05 14.93 14.63
CA LEU A 143 -11.79 14.00 15.73
C LEU A 143 -12.57 12.69 15.53
N LEU A 144 -12.07 11.60 16.13
CA LEU A 144 -12.64 10.26 15.97
C LEU A 144 -14.16 10.17 16.27
N PRO A 145 -14.73 10.81 17.31
CA PRO A 145 -16.17 10.76 17.56
C PRO A 145 -17.02 11.41 16.45
N ALA A 146 -16.49 12.41 15.73
CA ALA A 146 -17.18 13.08 14.62
C ALA A 146 -16.96 12.38 13.25
N LEU A 147 -16.03 11.42 13.19
CA LEU A 147 -15.66 10.75 11.94
C LEU A 147 -16.84 10.05 11.23
N PRO A 148 -17.75 9.32 11.92
CA PRO A 148 -18.87 8.65 11.25
C PRO A 148 -19.78 9.62 10.51
N ASP A 149 -20.13 10.75 11.12
CA ASP A 149 -21.00 11.77 10.53
C ASP A 149 -20.31 12.47 9.34
N PHE A 150 -19.05 12.86 9.53
CA PHE A 150 -18.22 13.43 8.47
C PHE A 150 -18.07 12.49 7.26
N MET A 151 -17.81 11.22 7.49
CA MET A 151 -17.70 10.22 6.41
C MET A 151 -19.05 9.97 5.74
N SER A 152 -20.17 10.04 6.47
CA SER A 152 -21.50 9.95 5.88
C SER A 152 -21.77 11.09 4.89
N GLU A 153 -21.39 12.33 5.20
CA GLU A 153 -21.48 13.47 4.29
C GLU A 153 -20.63 13.29 3.02
N LYS A 154 -19.45 12.67 3.16
CA LYS A 154 -18.54 12.34 2.06
C LYS A 154 -18.94 11.05 1.31
N ARG A 155 -20.08 10.43 1.66
CA ARG A 155 -20.52 9.12 1.12
C ARG A 155 -19.46 8.03 1.35
N GLY A 156 -18.81 8.07 2.50
CA GLY A 156 -17.80 7.09 2.89
C GLY A 156 -18.38 5.70 3.11
N VAL A 157 -17.53 4.70 2.99
CA VAL A 157 -17.85 3.30 3.20
C VAL A 157 -17.18 2.82 4.48
N GLU A 158 -17.94 2.22 5.39
CA GLU A 158 -17.45 1.63 6.63
C GLU A 158 -17.09 0.16 6.42
N LYS A 159 -15.90 -0.23 6.86
CA LYS A 159 -15.42 -1.61 6.93
C LYS A 159 -14.95 -1.95 8.33
N ILE A 160 -14.79 -3.23 8.58
CA ILE A 160 -14.18 -3.76 9.79
C ILE A 160 -13.07 -4.73 9.44
N ALA A 161 -11.93 -4.60 10.12
CA ALA A 161 -10.86 -5.59 10.13
C ALA A 161 -10.87 -6.27 11.51
N ILE A 162 -10.79 -7.59 11.53
CA ILE A 162 -10.78 -8.41 12.74
C ILE A 162 -9.52 -9.26 12.74
N TYR A 163 -8.80 -9.27 13.85
CA TYR A 163 -7.51 -9.95 13.99
C TYR A 163 -7.56 -10.96 15.13
N ASP A 164 -6.80 -12.03 15.00
CA ASP A 164 -6.55 -12.97 16.08
C ASP A 164 -5.45 -12.48 17.04
N LYS A 165 -5.09 -13.31 18.02
CA LYS A 165 -4.07 -13.00 19.04
C LYS A 165 -2.64 -12.90 18.47
N GLU A 166 -2.36 -13.51 17.33
CA GLU A 166 -1.12 -13.38 16.57
C GLU A 166 -1.12 -12.18 15.61
N HIS A 167 -2.17 -11.34 15.67
CA HIS A 167 -2.41 -10.21 14.78
C HIS A 167 -2.55 -10.61 13.30
N ILE A 168 -3.07 -11.81 13.05
CA ILE A 168 -3.40 -12.28 11.70
C ILE A 168 -4.82 -11.80 11.38
N LEU A 169 -5.01 -11.21 10.20
CA LEU A 169 -6.30 -10.75 9.72
C LEU A 169 -7.21 -11.96 9.42
N ILE A 170 -8.28 -12.13 10.20
CA ILE A 170 -9.26 -13.22 10.03
C ILE A 170 -10.52 -12.78 9.28
N TYR A 171 -10.80 -11.48 9.25
CA TYR A 171 -11.90 -10.92 8.46
C TYR A 171 -11.62 -9.48 8.07
N PHE A 172 -11.93 -9.15 6.81
CA PHE A 172 -12.02 -7.78 6.32
C PHE A 172 -13.24 -7.64 5.43
N GLY A 173 -14.17 -6.77 5.78
CA GLY A 173 -15.40 -6.62 5.01
C GLY A 173 -16.35 -5.57 5.59
N ASP A 174 -17.60 -5.61 5.11
CA ASP A 174 -18.64 -4.69 5.57
C ASP A 174 -18.92 -4.90 7.07
N ARG A 175 -19.06 -3.79 7.80
CA ARG A 175 -19.50 -3.81 9.18
C ARG A 175 -21.02 -3.99 9.24
N THR A 176 -21.46 -5.24 9.08
CA THR A 176 -22.88 -5.61 9.15
C THR A 176 -23.44 -5.50 10.57
N GLN A 177 -24.76 -5.61 10.73
CA GLN A 177 -25.42 -5.64 12.06
C GLN A 177 -24.84 -6.74 12.97
N GLU A 178 -24.42 -7.88 12.39
CA GLU A 178 -23.80 -9.01 13.09
C GLU A 178 -22.36 -8.77 13.55
N LEU A 179 -21.79 -7.59 13.30
CA LEU A 179 -20.43 -7.21 13.66
C LEU A 179 -20.37 -5.83 14.34
N ARG A 180 -21.49 -5.40 14.94
CA ARG A 180 -21.55 -4.07 15.56
C ARG A 180 -21.03 -4.03 16.97
N THR A 181 -21.24 -5.09 17.73
CA THR A 181 -20.76 -5.19 19.12
C THR A 181 -19.60 -6.18 19.24
N THR A 182 -18.79 -6.03 20.28
CA THR A 182 -17.72 -6.98 20.60
C THR A 182 -18.26 -8.39 20.84
N ARG A 183 -19.45 -8.51 21.45
CA ARG A 183 -20.15 -9.78 21.63
C ARG A 183 -20.50 -10.45 20.30
N ASP A 184 -21.02 -9.69 19.35
CA ASP A 184 -21.37 -10.21 18.02
C ASP A 184 -20.13 -10.70 17.27
N ILE A 185 -19.05 -9.90 17.31
CA ILE A 185 -17.76 -10.28 16.73
C ILE A 185 -17.26 -11.58 17.36
N TRP A 186 -17.24 -11.67 18.71
CA TRP A 186 -16.84 -12.87 19.43
C TRP A 186 -17.71 -14.10 19.10
N ASN A 187 -19.01 -13.91 18.96
CA ASN A 187 -19.92 -15.01 18.63
C ASN A 187 -19.65 -15.57 17.25
N LYS A 188 -19.26 -14.73 16.30
CA LYS A 188 -18.99 -15.10 14.91
C LYS A 188 -17.55 -15.59 14.69
N TYR A 189 -16.59 -14.97 15.35
CA TYR A 189 -15.16 -15.24 15.22
C TYR A 189 -14.55 -15.51 16.60
N ARG A 190 -14.52 -16.79 17.02
CA ARG A 190 -14.05 -17.19 18.36
C ARG A 190 -12.57 -16.95 18.61
N ASP A 191 -11.79 -16.86 17.54
CA ASP A 191 -10.35 -16.55 17.60
C ASP A 191 -10.05 -15.05 17.55
N ALA A 192 -11.10 -14.19 17.46
CA ALA A 192 -10.93 -12.74 17.42
C ALA A 192 -10.34 -12.22 18.74
N SER A 193 -9.29 -11.43 18.63
CA SER A 193 -8.61 -10.75 19.74
C SER A 193 -8.80 -9.24 19.69
N THR A 194 -8.68 -8.65 18.52
CA THR A 194 -8.89 -7.22 18.31
C THR A 194 -9.69 -6.96 17.03
N TYR A 195 -10.27 -5.78 16.93
CA TYR A 195 -10.88 -5.29 15.71
C TYR A 195 -10.61 -3.81 15.52
N GLN A 196 -10.74 -3.36 14.27
CA GLN A 196 -10.51 -1.99 13.85
C GLN A 196 -11.56 -1.58 12.83
N VAL A 197 -12.09 -0.37 12.96
CA VAL A 197 -13.02 0.19 11.97
C VAL A 197 -12.22 1.01 10.97
N ILE A 198 -12.54 0.83 9.70
CA ILE A 198 -11.86 1.49 8.60
C ILE A 198 -12.92 2.17 7.74
N TRP A 199 -12.72 3.47 7.51
CA TRP A 199 -13.55 4.23 6.61
C TRP A 199 -12.75 4.58 5.35
N TYR A 200 -13.39 4.58 4.19
CA TYR A 200 -12.78 5.10 2.97
C TYR A 200 -13.79 5.82 2.09
N THR A 201 -13.33 6.83 1.37
CA THR A 201 -14.12 7.52 0.35
C THR A 201 -14.40 6.60 -0.83
N ILE A 202 -15.47 6.87 -1.61
CA ILE A 202 -15.87 6.02 -2.75
C ILE A 202 -14.73 5.78 -3.74
N ASN A 203 -13.94 6.80 -4.03
CA ASN A 203 -12.78 6.71 -4.93
C ASN A 203 -11.53 6.13 -4.25
N ARG A 204 -11.62 5.75 -2.96
CA ARG A 204 -10.54 5.16 -2.14
C ARG A 204 -9.27 6.00 -2.02
N ASN A 205 -9.30 7.27 -2.41
CA ASN A 205 -8.16 8.17 -2.27
C ASN A 205 -7.93 8.65 -0.83
N VAL A 206 -8.91 8.47 0.07
CA VAL A 206 -8.79 8.72 1.51
C VAL A 206 -9.25 7.49 2.28
N ILE A 207 -8.46 7.10 3.28
CA ILE A 207 -8.73 6.01 4.21
C ILE A 207 -8.55 6.56 5.62
N CYS A 208 -9.52 6.33 6.51
CA CYS A 208 -9.43 6.64 7.93
C CYS A 208 -9.38 5.34 8.73
N ILE A 209 -8.36 5.18 9.55
CA ILE A 209 -8.11 3.96 10.33
C ILE A 209 -8.30 4.31 11.81
N THR A 210 -9.28 3.68 12.48
CA THR A 210 -9.52 3.91 13.91
C THR A 210 -8.54 3.10 14.76
N PRO A 211 -8.35 3.43 16.05
CA PRO A 211 -7.59 2.58 16.96
C PRO A 211 -8.15 1.15 17.04
N GLU A 212 -7.29 0.19 17.23
CA GLU A 212 -7.71 -1.17 17.52
C GLU A 212 -8.42 -1.23 18.87
N LYS A 213 -9.52 -2.01 18.92
CA LYS A 213 -10.29 -2.27 20.13
C LYS A 213 -10.26 -3.76 20.45
N PRO A 214 -10.16 -4.15 21.75
CA PRO A 214 -10.17 -5.55 22.13
C PRO A 214 -11.56 -6.17 21.89
N VAL A 215 -11.56 -7.44 21.49
CA VAL A 215 -12.75 -8.28 21.44
C VAL A 215 -12.79 -9.09 22.74
N THR A 216 -13.46 -8.57 23.77
CA THR A 216 -13.62 -9.27 25.04
C THR A 216 -15.09 -9.62 25.27
N PRO A 217 -15.40 -10.87 25.63
CA PRO A 217 -16.79 -11.28 25.95
C PRO A 217 -17.37 -10.55 27.16
N GLU A 218 -16.52 -9.99 28.02
CA GLU A 218 -16.89 -9.42 29.31
C GLU A 218 -17.22 -7.92 29.29
N ALA A 219 -16.92 -7.20 28.17
CA ALA A 219 -17.05 -5.75 28.10
C ALA A 219 -18.52 -5.24 28.14
N ASP A 220 -19.51 -6.10 27.88
CA ASP A 220 -20.92 -5.70 27.76
C ASP A 220 -21.74 -5.87 29.06
N THR A 221 -21.13 -6.30 30.15
CA THR A 221 -21.89 -6.58 31.42
C THR A 221 -22.17 -5.34 32.26
N THR A 222 -21.67 -4.16 31.89
CA THR A 222 -21.74 -2.96 32.73
C THR A 222 -22.75 -1.89 32.24
N GLN A 223 -23.52 -2.11 31.19
CA GLN A 223 -24.47 -1.11 30.67
C GLN A 223 -25.95 -1.47 30.76
N GLU A 224 -26.34 -2.54 31.51
CA GLU A 224 -27.75 -2.88 31.71
C GLU A 224 -28.22 -2.65 33.18
N GLN A 225 -27.65 -1.70 33.89
CA GLN A 225 -28.23 -1.24 35.17
C GLN A 225 -28.00 0.27 35.33
N GLU A 226 -28.86 1.07 34.67
CA GLU A 226 -29.40 2.33 35.21
C GLU A 226 -30.64 2.76 34.43
#